data_19adc20ae21ec0e4f371dc08dfb93f6e
#
_entry.id   19adc20ae21ec0e4f371dc08dfb93f6e
#
_cell.length_a   1.000
_cell.length_b   1.000
_cell.length_c   1.000
_cell.angle_alpha   90.00
_cell.angle_beta   90.00
_cell.angle_gamma   90.00
#
_symmetry.space_group_name_H-M   'P 1'
#
loop_
_entity.id
_entity.type
_entity.pdbx_description
1 polymer ?
#
loop_
_entity_poly.entity_id
_entity_poly.type
_entity_poly.pdbx_seq_one_letter_code
_entity_poly.pdbx_strand_id
1 'polypeptide(L)'
;MERLRQWRAALSRRWNACVCRFLRREGARLLAGRPSLDARFSLFVLHLLAKTPRPGAERAIDAASLEALTACVGSDASHPAMAENGLIGDQRPLAQVRFGTRGNTAEHGCGWIAAYNARRLLGEDVRPETVLSDLRRGARSGGRMGADPFFLLKYFRALGYSVRLCTAAEEMERESRACDAFILCYLYTAGDGSPGGHFAAGAFDPAENGFRVYNGERGKAELCAAFLSIAPRNTLLRLLLAIRRSSFSF
;
A
#
# COMPACT_ATOMS: atom_id res chain seq x y z
N MET A 1 37.48 8.57 -3.80
CA MET A 1 36.12 8.14 -4.16
C MET A 1 35.50 7.24 -3.10
N GLU A 2 36.24 6.26 -2.55
CA GLU A 2 35.77 5.31 -1.51
C GLU A 2 35.33 5.99 -0.21
N ARG A 3 36.12 6.93 0.32
CA ARG A 3 35.76 7.72 1.53
C ARG A 3 34.44 8.49 1.39
N LEU A 4 34.15 9.00 0.19
CA LEU A 4 32.91 9.74 -0.08
C LEU A 4 31.68 8.82 -0.07
N ARG A 5 31.84 7.58 -0.58
CA ARG A 5 30.80 6.54 -0.55
C ARG A 5 30.52 6.10 0.90
N GLN A 6 31.56 5.84 1.67
CA GLN A 6 31.45 5.46 3.08
C GLN A 6 30.79 6.56 3.91
N TRP A 7 31.14 7.83 3.68
CA TRP A 7 30.53 8.98 4.35
C TRP A 7 29.05 9.12 4.00
N ARG A 8 28.67 9.00 2.72
CA ARG A 8 27.27 9.00 2.27
C ARG A 8 26.47 7.85 2.89
N ALA A 9 27.03 6.66 2.96
CA ALA A 9 26.38 5.51 3.60
C ALA A 9 26.19 5.73 5.12
N ALA A 10 27.17 6.33 5.80
CA ALA A 10 27.05 6.65 7.23
C ALA A 10 26.00 7.73 7.52
N LEU A 11 25.92 8.76 6.68
CA LEU A 11 24.86 9.78 6.75
C LEU A 11 23.48 9.18 6.51
N SER A 12 23.34 8.31 5.48
CA SER A 12 22.09 7.64 5.18
C SER A 12 21.62 6.78 6.36
N ARG A 13 22.52 5.98 6.98
CA ARG A 13 22.17 5.18 8.17
C ARG A 13 21.72 6.04 9.34
N ARG A 14 22.42 7.16 9.64
CA ARG A 14 22.03 8.10 10.71
C ARG A 14 20.67 8.73 10.44
N TRP A 15 20.42 9.15 9.20
CA TRP A 15 19.14 9.70 8.77
C TRP A 15 18.02 8.68 8.91
N ASN A 16 18.21 7.47 8.41
CA ASN A 16 17.22 6.38 8.52
C ASN A 16 16.89 6.06 9.98
N ALA A 17 17.92 5.98 10.85
CA ALA A 17 17.71 5.75 12.28
C ALA A 17 16.91 6.89 12.94
N CYS A 18 17.12 8.13 12.50
CA CYS A 18 16.36 9.29 12.98
C CYS A 18 14.90 9.23 12.53
N VAL A 19 14.66 8.92 11.26
CA VAL A 19 13.32 8.75 10.69
C VAL A 19 12.58 7.60 11.38
N CYS A 20 13.22 6.45 11.57
CA CYS A 20 12.59 5.32 12.27
C CYS A 20 12.23 5.64 13.72
N ARG A 21 13.09 6.34 14.46
CA ARG A 21 12.77 6.79 15.84
C ARG A 21 11.58 7.74 15.87
N PHE A 22 11.54 8.69 14.95
CA PHE A 22 10.43 9.62 14.80
C PHE A 22 9.12 8.88 14.49
N LEU A 23 9.11 8.01 13.47
CA LEU A 23 7.93 7.22 13.08
C LEU A 23 7.45 6.31 14.21
N ARG A 24 8.35 5.68 14.97
CA ARG A 24 8.02 4.86 16.13
C ARG A 24 7.31 5.66 17.21
N ARG A 25 7.82 6.85 17.53
CA ARG A 25 7.22 7.75 18.52
C ARG A 25 5.82 8.19 18.08
N GLU A 26 5.67 8.61 16.84
CA GLU A 26 4.38 9.08 16.31
C GLU A 26 3.38 7.92 16.12
N GLY A 27 3.85 6.76 15.67
CA GLY A 27 3.03 5.55 15.59
C GLY A 27 2.49 5.11 16.95
N ALA A 28 3.31 5.15 18.01
CA ALA A 28 2.85 4.85 19.36
C ALA A 28 1.79 5.85 19.87
N ARG A 29 1.92 7.14 19.54
CA ARG A 29 0.92 8.17 19.88
C ARG A 29 -0.40 7.96 19.15
N LEU A 30 -0.34 7.63 17.85
CA LEU A 30 -1.52 7.33 17.04
C LEU A 30 -2.26 6.10 17.55
N LEU A 31 -1.53 5.03 17.87
CA LEU A 31 -2.09 3.80 18.41
C LEU A 31 -2.70 4.00 19.81
N ALA A 32 -2.20 4.93 20.60
CA ALA A 32 -2.75 5.29 21.90
C ALA A 32 -4.02 6.17 21.82
N GLY A 33 -4.58 6.39 20.63
CA GLY A 33 -5.77 7.23 20.46
C GLY A 33 -5.57 8.72 20.80
N ARG A 34 -4.33 9.15 20.94
CA ARG A 34 -3.93 10.55 21.22
C ARG A 34 -3.32 11.18 19.96
N PRO A 35 -4.11 11.51 18.92
CA PRO A 35 -3.57 12.18 17.76
C PRO A 35 -3.11 13.56 18.21
N SER A 36 -1.80 13.73 18.32
CA SER A 36 -1.25 15.08 18.43
C SER A 36 -1.45 15.80 17.09
N LEU A 37 -1.51 17.12 17.10
CA LEU A 37 -1.35 17.94 15.90
C LEU A 37 -0.11 17.46 15.09
N ASP A 38 0.89 16.95 15.78
CA ASP A 38 2.12 16.36 15.25
C ASP A 38 1.88 15.12 14.37
N ALA A 39 0.87 14.29 14.63
CA ALA A 39 0.64 13.09 13.80
C ALA A 39 0.15 13.45 12.39
N ARG A 40 -0.75 14.44 12.27
CA ARG A 40 -1.18 14.98 10.98
C ARG A 40 -0.03 15.72 10.30
N PHE A 41 0.79 16.42 11.07
CA PHE A 41 1.99 17.10 10.59
C PHE A 41 3.05 16.09 10.16
N SER A 42 3.25 15.00 10.88
CA SER A 42 4.18 13.93 10.54
C SER A 42 3.79 13.21 9.25
N LEU A 43 2.50 12.92 9.06
CA LEU A 43 1.97 12.39 7.80
C LEU A 43 2.13 13.41 6.66
N PHE A 44 1.92 14.68 6.93
CA PHE A 44 2.15 15.76 5.98
C PHE A 44 3.63 15.89 5.60
N VAL A 45 4.54 15.80 6.57
CA VAL A 45 6.00 15.80 6.33
C VAL A 45 6.43 14.58 5.53
N LEU A 46 5.93 13.38 5.86
CA LEU A 46 6.16 12.18 5.06
C LEU A 46 5.64 12.33 3.63
N HIS A 47 4.46 12.94 3.49
CA HIS A 47 3.90 13.28 2.19
C HIS A 47 4.75 14.30 1.42
N LEU A 48 5.30 15.32 2.09
CA LEU A 48 6.21 16.29 1.49
C LEU A 48 7.56 15.69 1.11
N LEU A 49 8.16 14.87 1.99
CA LEU A 49 9.42 14.17 1.71
C LEU A 49 9.30 13.16 0.57
N ALA A 50 8.11 12.61 0.38
CA ALA A 50 7.78 11.77 -0.78
C ALA A 50 7.50 12.56 -2.06
N LYS A 51 7.32 13.89 -1.98
CA LYS A 51 7.13 14.74 -3.17
C LYS A 51 8.45 14.83 -3.93
N THR A 52 8.48 14.15 -5.07
CA THR A 52 9.42 14.50 -6.13
C THR A 52 8.78 15.47 -7.09
N PRO A 53 9.58 16.31 -7.75
CA PRO A 53 9.10 17.09 -8.91
C PRO A 53 8.38 16.13 -9.86
N ARG A 54 7.23 16.53 -10.37
CA ARG A 54 6.46 15.75 -11.33
C ARG A 54 7.38 15.33 -12.47
N PRO A 55 7.56 14.03 -12.76
CA PRO A 55 8.16 13.64 -14.02
C PRO A 55 7.23 14.15 -15.13
N GLY A 56 7.81 14.72 -16.18
CA GLY A 56 7.05 15.08 -17.37
C GLY A 56 6.27 13.90 -17.92
N ALA A 57 5.19 14.21 -18.60
CA ALA A 57 4.24 13.38 -19.32
C ALA A 57 4.21 11.87 -19.01
N GLU A 58 3.08 11.45 -18.54
CA GLU A 58 2.71 10.04 -18.33
C GLU A 58 3.01 9.22 -19.58
N ARG A 59 4.00 8.36 -19.50
CA ARG A 59 4.19 7.36 -20.54
C ARG A 59 3.09 6.31 -20.40
N ALA A 60 2.49 5.88 -21.48
CA ALA A 60 1.61 4.72 -21.54
C ALA A 60 2.31 3.51 -20.86
N ILE A 61 1.52 2.54 -20.40
CA ILE A 61 2.07 1.27 -19.93
C ILE A 61 2.88 0.69 -21.09
N ASP A 62 4.15 0.32 -20.85
CA ASP A 62 4.97 -0.28 -21.88
C ASP A 62 4.48 -1.69 -22.24
N ALA A 63 4.81 -2.13 -23.46
CA ALA A 63 4.34 -3.41 -24.00
C ALA A 63 4.72 -4.60 -23.10
N ALA A 64 5.92 -4.61 -22.53
CA ALA A 64 6.38 -5.69 -21.66
C ALA A 64 5.57 -5.74 -20.35
N SER A 65 5.24 -4.59 -19.76
CA SER A 65 4.37 -4.53 -18.57
C SER A 65 2.95 -5.00 -18.89
N LEU A 66 2.42 -4.64 -20.07
CA LEU A 66 1.09 -5.07 -20.51
C LEU A 66 1.04 -6.58 -20.74
N GLU A 67 2.04 -7.12 -21.43
CA GLU A 67 2.19 -8.56 -21.69
C GLU A 67 2.25 -9.35 -20.37
N ALA A 68 3.10 -8.91 -19.42
CA ALA A 68 3.24 -9.54 -18.12
C ALA A 68 1.94 -9.52 -17.31
N LEU A 69 1.17 -8.42 -17.36
CA LEU A 69 -0.14 -8.33 -16.70
C LEU A 69 -1.18 -9.22 -17.39
N THR A 70 -1.20 -9.26 -18.71
CA THR A 70 -2.12 -10.12 -19.48
C THR A 70 -1.85 -11.59 -19.20
N ALA A 71 -0.57 -12.00 -19.17
CA ALA A 71 -0.18 -13.37 -18.80
C ALA A 71 -0.57 -13.70 -17.35
N CYS A 72 -0.43 -12.74 -16.43
CA CYS A 72 -0.83 -12.90 -15.03
C CYS A 72 -2.32 -13.18 -14.89
N VAL A 73 -3.17 -12.35 -15.50
CA VAL A 73 -4.65 -12.46 -15.38
C VAL A 73 -5.20 -13.61 -16.22
N GLY A 74 -4.63 -13.86 -17.40
CA GLY A 74 -5.08 -14.93 -18.31
C GLY A 74 -4.78 -16.35 -17.84
N SER A 75 -3.93 -16.51 -16.84
CA SER A 75 -3.53 -17.81 -16.29
C SER A 75 -4.34 -18.27 -15.06
N ASP A 76 -5.35 -17.52 -14.66
CA ASP A 76 -6.13 -17.75 -13.46
C ASP A 76 -5.24 -17.97 -12.20
N ALA A 77 -5.65 -18.87 -11.31
CA ALA A 77 -4.89 -19.16 -10.07
C ALA A 77 -3.54 -19.89 -10.31
N SER A 78 -3.20 -20.25 -11.55
CA SER A 78 -1.94 -20.94 -11.85
C SER A 78 -0.72 -19.99 -11.86
N HIS A 79 -0.92 -18.70 -12.09
CA HIS A 79 0.19 -17.73 -12.03
C HIS A 79 0.62 -17.48 -10.58
N PRO A 80 1.93 -17.51 -10.26
CA PRO A 80 2.40 -17.36 -8.87
C PRO A 80 2.05 -16.04 -8.19
N ALA A 81 1.70 -14.99 -8.95
CA ALA A 81 1.22 -13.73 -8.41
C ALA A 81 -0.26 -13.77 -8.02
N MET A 82 -1.06 -14.69 -8.58
CA MET A 82 -2.51 -14.71 -8.40
C MET A 82 -2.93 -15.46 -7.14
N ALA A 83 -3.96 -14.95 -6.52
CA ALA A 83 -4.76 -15.61 -5.50
C ALA A 83 -6.13 -15.98 -6.09
N GLU A 84 -7.00 -16.56 -5.28
CA GLU A 84 -8.37 -16.88 -5.65
C GLU A 84 -9.14 -15.67 -6.15
N ASN A 85 -10.12 -15.90 -7.01
CA ASN A 85 -11.07 -14.89 -7.52
C ASN A 85 -10.41 -13.73 -8.29
N GLY A 86 -9.28 -13.97 -8.94
CA GLY A 86 -8.60 -12.98 -9.76
C GLY A 86 -7.93 -11.86 -8.96
N LEU A 87 -7.64 -12.08 -7.67
CA LEU A 87 -6.91 -11.16 -6.82
C LEU A 87 -5.39 -11.40 -6.94
N ILE A 88 -4.60 -10.35 -6.79
CA ILE A 88 -3.13 -10.47 -6.77
C ILE A 88 -2.69 -10.74 -5.33
N GLY A 89 -2.21 -11.95 -5.07
CA GLY A 89 -1.73 -12.38 -3.75
C GLY A 89 -0.28 -12.05 -3.48
N ASP A 90 0.56 -11.97 -4.54
CA ASP A 90 2.01 -11.72 -4.40
C ASP A 90 2.52 -10.81 -5.51
N GLN A 91 3.16 -9.71 -5.14
CA GLN A 91 3.74 -8.76 -6.09
C GLN A 91 5.11 -9.19 -6.65
N ARG A 92 5.83 -10.08 -5.96
CA ARG A 92 7.22 -10.47 -6.31
C ARG A 92 7.36 -11.04 -7.71
N PRO A 93 6.45 -11.89 -8.23
CA PRO A 93 6.52 -12.38 -9.61
C PRO A 93 6.30 -11.29 -10.68
N LEU A 94 5.85 -10.09 -10.31
CA LEU A 94 5.55 -8.99 -11.23
C LEU A 94 6.72 -8.01 -11.41
N ALA A 95 7.97 -8.50 -11.36
CA ALA A 95 9.17 -7.67 -11.51
C ALA A 95 9.27 -6.96 -12.87
N GLN A 96 8.70 -7.55 -13.93
CA GLN A 96 8.67 -6.98 -15.28
C GLN A 96 7.67 -5.84 -15.43
N VAL A 97 6.67 -5.76 -14.52
CA VAL A 97 5.66 -4.71 -14.54
C VAL A 97 6.21 -3.44 -13.91
N ARG A 98 6.37 -2.39 -14.71
CA ARG A 98 6.89 -1.10 -14.25
C ARG A 98 5.85 -0.31 -13.48
N PHE A 99 6.27 0.25 -12.35
CA PHE A 99 5.49 1.22 -11.58
C PHE A 99 6.22 2.57 -11.55
N GLY A 100 5.70 3.54 -12.30
CA GLY A 100 6.38 4.81 -12.52
C GLY A 100 7.54 4.69 -13.54
N THR A 101 8.46 5.64 -13.50
CA THR A 101 9.58 5.73 -14.45
C THR A 101 10.84 4.99 -14.01
N ARG A 102 10.94 4.63 -12.72
CA ARG A 102 12.15 4.07 -12.10
C ARG A 102 11.90 2.90 -11.16
N GLY A 103 10.63 2.61 -10.85
CA GLY A 103 10.23 1.49 -9.99
C GLY A 103 9.72 0.30 -10.78
N ASN A 104 9.70 -0.86 -10.16
CA ASN A 104 9.02 -2.06 -10.63
C ASN A 104 7.96 -2.49 -9.61
N THR A 105 7.05 -3.35 -10.02
CA THR A 105 5.95 -3.79 -9.17
C THR A 105 6.42 -4.71 -8.04
N ALA A 106 7.40 -5.57 -8.27
CA ALA A 106 7.89 -6.50 -7.25
C ALA A 106 8.40 -5.78 -5.98
N GLU A 107 9.03 -4.61 -6.15
CA GLU A 107 9.61 -3.85 -5.05
C GLU A 107 8.71 -2.71 -4.57
N HIS A 108 7.94 -2.10 -5.46
CA HIS A 108 7.28 -0.81 -5.20
C HIS A 108 5.79 -0.78 -5.58
N GLY A 109 5.23 -1.88 -6.09
CA GLY A 109 3.89 -1.94 -6.64
C GLY A 109 2.77 -2.18 -5.63
N CYS A 110 3.08 -2.41 -4.35
CA CYS A 110 2.08 -2.79 -3.35
C CYS A 110 0.86 -1.87 -3.31
N GLY A 111 1.04 -0.57 -3.55
CA GLY A 111 -0.06 0.39 -3.50
C GLY A 111 -1.07 0.26 -4.64
N TRP A 112 -0.61 0.03 -5.87
CA TRP A 112 -1.53 -0.19 -6.99
C TRP A 112 -2.19 -1.57 -6.92
N ILE A 113 -1.46 -2.60 -6.45
CA ILE A 113 -2.02 -3.93 -6.21
C ILE A 113 -3.10 -3.88 -5.12
N ALA A 114 -2.84 -3.17 -4.03
CA ALA A 114 -3.85 -3.00 -2.98
C ALA A 114 -5.10 -2.29 -3.50
N ALA A 115 -4.96 -1.29 -4.37
CA ALA A 115 -6.11 -0.64 -4.98
C ALA A 115 -6.86 -1.55 -5.95
N TYR A 116 -6.14 -2.33 -6.77
CA TYR A 116 -6.73 -3.33 -7.64
C TYR A 116 -7.54 -4.36 -6.85
N ASN A 117 -6.92 -4.96 -5.83
CA ASN A 117 -7.56 -5.96 -4.97
C ASN A 117 -8.78 -5.38 -4.23
N ALA A 118 -8.69 -4.15 -3.71
CA ALA A 118 -9.82 -3.50 -3.06
C ALA A 118 -11.00 -3.30 -4.01
N ARG A 119 -10.76 -2.87 -5.27
CA ARG A 119 -11.82 -2.76 -6.29
C ARG A 119 -12.46 -4.10 -6.62
N ARG A 120 -11.65 -5.17 -6.75
CA ARG A 120 -12.16 -6.55 -6.97
C ARG A 120 -13.00 -7.02 -5.77
N LEU A 121 -12.57 -6.77 -4.54
CA LEU A 121 -13.33 -7.07 -3.30
C LEU A 121 -14.65 -6.29 -3.22
N LEU A 122 -14.69 -5.08 -3.77
CA LEU A 122 -15.90 -4.27 -3.92
C LEU A 122 -16.83 -4.78 -5.04
N GLY A 123 -16.46 -5.84 -5.74
CA GLY A 123 -17.27 -6.48 -6.80
C GLY A 123 -17.09 -5.85 -8.18
N GLU A 124 -16.09 -4.98 -8.37
CA GLU A 124 -15.84 -4.43 -9.71
C GLU A 124 -15.12 -5.45 -10.60
N ASP A 125 -15.55 -5.53 -11.86
CA ASP A 125 -14.82 -6.23 -12.92
C ASP A 125 -13.81 -5.27 -13.58
N VAL A 126 -12.73 -4.99 -12.84
CA VAL A 126 -11.66 -4.08 -13.28
C VAL A 126 -10.42 -4.86 -13.70
N ARG A 127 -9.78 -4.40 -14.78
CA ARG A 127 -8.52 -4.97 -15.25
C ARG A 127 -7.32 -4.32 -14.51
N PRO A 128 -6.26 -5.08 -14.19
CA PRO A 128 -5.12 -4.54 -13.40
C PRO A 128 -4.37 -3.43 -14.12
N GLU A 129 -4.27 -3.46 -15.47
CA GLU A 129 -3.63 -2.41 -16.24
C GLU A 129 -4.39 -1.06 -16.14
N THR A 130 -5.71 -1.08 -15.98
CA THR A 130 -6.50 0.14 -15.74
C THR A 130 -6.09 0.78 -14.41
N VAL A 131 -6.06 -0.02 -13.34
CA VAL A 131 -5.69 0.49 -12.01
C VAL A 131 -4.23 0.93 -11.96
N LEU A 132 -3.33 0.18 -12.59
CA LEU A 132 -1.92 0.55 -12.72
C LEU A 132 -1.77 1.91 -13.44
N SER A 133 -2.49 2.10 -14.55
CA SER A 133 -2.49 3.37 -15.31
C SER A 133 -2.96 4.55 -14.46
N ASP A 134 -4.10 4.38 -13.78
CA ASP A 134 -4.69 5.41 -12.92
C ASP A 134 -3.74 5.82 -11.79
N LEU A 135 -3.06 4.85 -11.18
CA LEU A 135 -2.24 5.08 -10.00
C LEU A 135 -0.80 5.50 -10.31
N ARG A 136 -0.34 5.40 -11.55
CA ARG A 136 0.99 5.92 -11.93
C ARG A 136 1.19 7.40 -11.62
N ARG A 137 0.12 8.20 -11.66
CA ARG A 137 0.13 9.61 -11.24
C ARG A 137 0.45 9.80 -9.75
N GLY A 138 0.11 8.82 -8.92
CA GLY A 138 0.41 8.78 -7.49
C GLY A 138 1.75 8.16 -7.14
N ALA A 139 2.51 7.66 -8.14
CA ALA A 139 3.81 7.06 -7.92
C ALA A 139 4.85 8.08 -7.43
N ARG A 140 5.45 7.81 -6.28
CA ARG A 140 6.42 8.70 -5.65
C ARG A 140 7.85 8.39 -6.10
N SER A 141 8.67 9.41 -6.28
CA SER A 141 10.07 9.28 -6.73
C SER A 141 10.23 8.45 -8.01
N GLY A 142 9.29 8.61 -8.96
CA GLY A 142 9.27 7.79 -10.18
C GLY A 142 8.95 6.32 -9.91
N GLY A 143 8.21 6.01 -8.85
CA GLY A 143 7.80 4.68 -8.43
C GLY A 143 8.65 4.05 -7.32
N ARG A 144 9.87 4.55 -7.06
CA ARG A 144 10.76 3.97 -6.04
C ARG A 144 10.27 4.07 -4.59
N MET A 145 9.36 4.97 -4.30
CA MET A 145 8.74 5.12 -2.97
C MET A 145 7.29 4.63 -2.95
N GLY A 146 6.90 3.81 -3.92
CA GLY A 146 5.55 3.25 -4.00
C GLY A 146 4.47 4.30 -4.26
N ALA A 147 3.26 4.02 -3.79
CA ALA A 147 2.11 4.91 -3.89
C ALA A 147 1.98 5.81 -2.64
N ASP A 148 1.20 6.88 -2.78
CA ASP A 148 0.86 7.77 -1.68
C ASP A 148 -0.51 7.36 -1.09
N PRO A 149 -0.64 7.10 0.22
CA PRO A 149 -1.91 6.73 0.84
C PRO A 149 -3.00 7.81 0.69
N PHE A 150 -2.63 9.09 0.65
CA PHE A 150 -3.60 10.18 0.41
C PHE A 150 -4.04 10.25 -1.04
N PHE A 151 -3.20 9.82 -1.97
CA PHE A 151 -3.61 9.68 -3.37
C PHE A 151 -4.61 8.52 -3.51
N LEU A 152 -4.40 7.39 -2.84
CA LEU A 152 -5.36 6.29 -2.80
C LEU A 152 -6.71 6.72 -2.20
N LEU A 153 -6.70 7.48 -1.10
CA LEU A 153 -7.90 8.05 -0.50
C LEU A 153 -8.70 8.89 -1.51
N LYS A 154 -8.03 9.78 -2.24
CA LYS A 154 -8.65 10.61 -3.27
C LYS A 154 -9.13 9.79 -4.46
N TYR A 155 -8.37 8.78 -4.85
CA TYR A 155 -8.70 7.88 -5.95
C TYR A 155 -10.04 7.18 -5.71
N PHE A 156 -10.22 6.52 -4.56
CA PHE A 156 -11.47 5.84 -4.25
C PHE A 156 -12.66 6.81 -4.08
N ARG A 157 -12.43 7.98 -3.52
CA ARG A 157 -13.47 9.02 -3.45
C ARG A 157 -13.90 9.52 -4.83
N ALA A 158 -12.96 9.67 -5.76
CA ALA A 158 -13.26 10.04 -7.14
C ALA A 158 -14.03 8.97 -7.90
N LEU A 159 -13.89 7.69 -7.50
CA LEU A 159 -14.70 6.58 -8.00
C LEU A 159 -16.10 6.49 -7.35
N GLY A 160 -16.45 7.39 -6.44
CA GLY A 160 -17.76 7.43 -5.79
C GLY A 160 -17.87 6.61 -4.50
N TYR A 161 -16.78 6.04 -3.99
CA TYR A 161 -16.80 5.29 -2.74
C TYR A 161 -16.76 6.21 -1.51
N SER A 162 -17.44 5.80 -0.43
CA SER A 162 -17.23 6.38 0.90
C SER A 162 -15.93 5.83 1.48
N VAL A 163 -14.97 6.70 1.79
CA VAL A 163 -13.67 6.28 2.32
C VAL A 163 -13.37 7.02 3.61
N ARG A 164 -13.12 6.24 4.67
CA ARG A 164 -12.68 6.73 5.97
C ARG A 164 -11.21 6.38 6.18
N LEU A 165 -10.42 7.38 6.57
CA LEU A 165 -9.03 7.21 6.98
C LEU A 165 -9.00 7.06 8.51
N CYS A 166 -8.51 5.91 9.00
CA CYS A 166 -8.37 5.60 10.41
C CYS A 166 -6.90 5.52 10.80
N THR A 167 -6.56 6.02 11.98
CA THR A 167 -5.21 6.05 12.54
C THR A 167 -5.11 5.47 13.94
N ALA A 168 -6.23 5.43 14.70
CA ALA A 168 -6.29 4.82 16.02
C ALA A 168 -6.59 3.33 15.91
N ALA A 169 -5.96 2.50 16.75
CA ALA A 169 -6.07 1.04 16.69
C ALA A 169 -7.50 0.54 16.85
N GLU A 170 -8.22 1.07 17.82
CA GLU A 170 -9.62 0.70 18.09
C GLU A 170 -10.55 1.08 16.94
N GLU A 171 -10.31 2.24 16.33
CA GLU A 171 -11.05 2.67 15.15
C GLU A 171 -10.76 1.78 13.95
N MET A 172 -9.49 1.39 13.74
CA MET A 172 -9.10 0.48 12.67
C MET A 172 -9.78 -0.88 12.80
N GLU A 173 -9.79 -1.48 14.00
CA GLU A 173 -10.44 -2.76 14.27
C GLU A 173 -11.94 -2.70 13.99
N ARG A 174 -12.63 -1.63 14.47
CA ARG A 174 -14.06 -1.44 14.24
C ARG A 174 -14.38 -1.22 12.76
N GLU A 175 -13.67 -0.30 12.12
CA GLU A 175 -13.97 0.10 10.75
C GLU A 175 -13.60 -0.99 9.73
N SER A 176 -12.56 -1.79 9.99
CA SER A 176 -12.18 -2.91 9.14
C SER A 176 -13.21 -4.04 9.13
N ARG A 177 -13.94 -4.24 10.23
CA ARG A 177 -15.06 -5.20 10.30
C ARG A 177 -16.33 -4.68 9.64
N ALA A 178 -16.49 -3.37 9.57
CA ALA A 178 -17.72 -2.72 9.10
C ALA A 178 -17.65 -2.21 7.66
N CYS A 179 -16.50 -2.26 7.00
CA CYS A 179 -16.34 -1.82 5.62
C CYS A 179 -16.45 -3.00 4.63
N ASP A 180 -16.74 -2.69 3.35
CA ASP A 180 -16.81 -3.71 2.29
C ASP A 180 -15.41 -4.18 1.85
N ALA A 181 -14.43 -3.28 1.88
CA ALA A 181 -13.03 -3.58 1.64
C ALA A 181 -12.14 -2.57 2.38
N PHE A 182 -10.91 -2.96 2.68
CA PHE A 182 -9.94 -2.06 3.26
C PHE A 182 -8.59 -2.10 2.53
N ILE A 183 -7.85 -1.00 2.66
CA ILE A 183 -6.42 -0.95 2.37
C ILE A 183 -5.69 -0.58 3.66
N LEU A 184 -4.81 -1.46 4.11
CA LEU A 184 -3.89 -1.21 5.22
C LEU A 184 -2.55 -0.76 4.66
N CYS A 185 -2.15 0.46 5.01
CA CYS A 185 -0.80 0.97 4.79
C CYS A 185 -0.02 0.86 6.12
N TYR A 186 1.16 0.29 6.10
CA TYR A 186 2.02 0.25 7.28
C TYR A 186 3.46 0.56 6.94
N LEU A 187 4.13 1.24 7.88
CA LEU A 187 5.55 1.53 7.83
C LEU A 187 6.25 0.66 8.89
N TYR A 188 7.37 0.06 8.52
CA TYR A 188 8.11 -0.85 9.38
C TYR A 188 9.62 -0.58 9.29
N THR A 189 10.38 -1.15 10.20
CA THR A 189 11.85 -1.16 10.11
C THR A 189 12.28 -2.44 9.42
N ALA A 190 12.95 -2.33 8.27
CA ALA A 190 13.55 -3.47 7.58
C ALA A 190 14.73 -4.05 8.38
N GLY A 191 15.19 -5.25 8.00
CA GLY A 191 16.28 -5.94 8.71
C GLY A 191 17.61 -5.19 8.72
N ASP A 192 17.85 -4.32 7.75
CA ASP A 192 19.02 -3.42 7.67
C ASP A 192 18.83 -2.10 8.46
N GLY A 193 17.71 -1.95 9.19
CA GLY A 193 17.36 -0.75 9.94
C GLY A 193 16.78 0.39 9.11
N SER A 194 16.57 0.21 7.80
CA SER A 194 15.91 1.20 6.95
C SER A 194 14.39 1.21 7.15
N PRO A 195 13.72 2.36 6.92
CA PRO A 195 12.26 2.39 6.90
C PRO A 195 11.74 1.72 5.62
N GLY A 196 10.86 0.75 5.79
CA GLY A 196 10.07 0.13 4.72
C GLY A 196 8.61 0.54 4.80
N GLY A 197 7.89 0.41 3.70
CA GLY A 197 6.45 0.66 3.65
C GLY A 197 5.75 -0.40 2.80
N HIS A 198 4.54 -0.77 3.20
CA HIS A 198 3.75 -1.75 2.46
C HIS A 198 2.27 -1.39 2.47
N PHE A 199 1.57 -1.85 1.42
CA PHE A 199 0.12 -1.77 1.29
C PHE A 199 -0.43 -3.18 1.06
N ALA A 200 -1.39 -3.57 1.88
CA ALA A 200 -2.17 -4.79 1.70
C ALA A 200 -3.66 -4.43 1.58
N ALA A 201 -4.41 -5.19 0.81
CA ALA A 201 -5.86 -5.06 0.75
C ALA A 201 -6.54 -6.26 1.37
N GLY A 202 -7.75 -6.08 1.90
CA GLY A 202 -8.51 -7.18 2.45
C GLY A 202 -9.95 -6.81 2.76
N ALA A 203 -10.67 -7.80 3.29
CA ALA A 203 -12.02 -7.66 3.79
C ALA A 203 -12.20 -8.54 5.03
N PHE A 204 -13.16 -8.20 5.89
CA PHE A 204 -13.58 -9.06 6.97
C PHE A 204 -14.45 -10.21 6.41
N ASP A 205 -14.12 -11.42 6.80
CA ASP A 205 -14.89 -12.63 6.47
C ASP A 205 -15.69 -13.05 7.71
N PRO A 206 -17.02 -12.84 7.72
CA PRO A 206 -17.84 -13.21 8.87
C PRO A 206 -17.90 -14.72 9.14
N ALA A 207 -17.77 -15.56 8.10
CA ALA A 207 -17.82 -17.01 8.24
C ALA A 207 -16.60 -17.56 9.00
N GLU A 208 -15.42 -17.00 8.73
CA GLU A 208 -14.17 -17.35 9.38
C GLU A 208 -13.89 -16.48 10.63
N ASN A 209 -14.74 -15.47 10.89
CA ASN A 209 -14.52 -14.44 11.93
C ASN A 209 -13.11 -13.86 11.88
N GLY A 210 -12.61 -13.60 10.67
CA GLY A 210 -11.24 -13.19 10.40
C GLY A 210 -11.13 -12.23 9.23
N PHE A 211 -9.93 -11.78 8.94
CA PHE A 211 -9.63 -10.87 7.84
C PHE A 211 -8.91 -11.63 6.73
N ARG A 212 -9.50 -11.69 5.54
CA ARG A 212 -8.81 -12.16 4.33
C ARG A 212 -7.98 -11.01 3.78
N VAL A 213 -6.68 -11.22 3.66
CA VAL A 213 -5.71 -10.21 3.27
C VAL A 213 -4.92 -10.69 2.06
N TYR A 214 -4.75 -9.83 1.09
CA TYR A 214 -4.06 -10.12 -0.16
C TYR A 214 -2.84 -9.22 -0.31
N ASN A 215 -1.77 -9.77 -0.87
CA ASN A 215 -0.48 -9.12 -0.98
C ASN A 215 0.04 -8.67 0.40
N GLY A 216 -0.14 -9.52 1.41
CA GLY A 216 0.42 -9.32 2.74
C GLY A 216 1.94 -9.53 2.77
N GLU A 217 2.53 -9.54 3.96
CA GLU A 217 3.98 -9.72 4.14
C GLU A 217 4.47 -11.06 3.59
N ARG A 218 3.69 -12.12 3.70
CA ARG A 218 4.02 -13.46 3.21
C ARG A 218 3.76 -13.66 1.73
N GLY A 219 3.21 -12.65 1.05
CA GLY A 219 3.01 -12.65 -0.39
C GLY A 219 1.98 -13.66 -0.89
N LYS A 220 0.90 -13.91 -0.13
CA LYS A 220 -0.24 -14.76 -0.51
C LYS A 220 -1.51 -14.24 0.14
N ALA A 221 -2.66 -14.82 -0.21
CA ALA A 221 -3.87 -14.63 0.55
C ALA A 221 -3.68 -15.22 1.96
N GLU A 222 -3.95 -14.44 2.98
CA GLU A 222 -3.80 -14.82 4.38
C GLU A 222 -5.11 -14.61 5.12
N LEU A 223 -5.46 -15.53 6.03
CA LEU A 223 -6.53 -15.34 7.00
C LEU A 223 -5.92 -14.91 8.34
N CYS A 224 -6.26 -13.72 8.80
CA CYS A 224 -5.77 -13.13 10.05
C CYS A 224 -6.93 -13.04 11.05
N ALA A 225 -6.78 -13.63 12.23
CA ALA A 225 -7.81 -13.59 13.27
C ALA A 225 -8.04 -12.18 13.86
N ALA A 226 -7.00 -11.35 13.92
CA ALA A 226 -7.05 -9.99 14.42
C ALA A 226 -6.51 -8.99 13.39
N PHE A 227 -7.14 -7.85 13.22
CA PHE A 227 -6.72 -6.83 12.26
C PHE A 227 -5.29 -6.35 12.47
N LEU A 228 -4.91 -6.10 13.72
CA LEU A 228 -3.57 -5.61 14.04
C LEU A 228 -2.45 -6.63 13.80
N SER A 229 -2.80 -7.93 13.62
CA SER A 229 -1.82 -8.98 13.29
C SER A 229 -1.46 -9.03 11.80
N ILE A 230 -2.18 -8.30 10.94
CA ILE A 230 -1.90 -8.22 9.49
C ILE A 230 -0.52 -7.61 9.23
N ALA A 231 -0.16 -6.59 9.98
CA ALA A 231 1.15 -5.95 9.85
C ALA A 231 2.18 -6.57 10.81
N PRO A 232 3.47 -6.63 10.41
CA PRO A 232 4.52 -7.23 11.22
C PRO A 232 4.71 -6.53 12.58
N ARG A 233 5.30 -7.24 13.55
CA ARG A 233 5.50 -6.74 14.93
C ARG A 233 6.38 -5.50 15.01
N ASN A 234 7.32 -5.32 14.07
CA ASN A 234 8.20 -4.16 13.95
C ASN A 234 7.58 -2.97 13.23
N THR A 235 6.25 -2.95 13.09
CA THR A 235 5.54 -1.84 12.47
C THR A 235 5.62 -0.57 13.32
N LEU A 236 5.95 0.53 12.66
CA LEU A 236 6.14 1.85 13.24
C LEU A 236 4.86 2.70 13.18
N LEU A 237 4.10 2.55 12.11
CA LEU A 237 2.88 3.31 11.82
C LEU A 237 1.92 2.44 11.02
N ARG A 238 0.63 2.58 11.29
CA ARG A 238 -0.47 1.98 10.51
C ARG A 238 -1.46 3.05 10.11
N LEU A 239 -2.00 2.92 8.89
CA LEU A 239 -3.09 3.72 8.36
C LEU A 239 -4.08 2.77 7.69
N LEU A 240 -5.35 2.87 8.02
CA LEU A 240 -6.42 2.13 7.38
C LEU A 240 -7.23 3.05 6.49
N LEU A 241 -7.44 2.67 5.24
CA LEU A 241 -8.49 3.18 4.37
C LEU A 241 -9.63 2.18 4.41
N ALA A 242 -10.68 2.47 5.17
CA ALA A 242 -11.93 1.69 5.18
C ALA A 242 -12.83 2.18 4.04
N ILE A 243 -13.18 1.29 3.12
CA ILE A 243 -13.87 1.61 1.86
C ILE A 243 -15.26 0.96 1.88
N ARG A 244 -16.30 1.76 1.60
CA ARG A 244 -17.69 1.31 1.54
C ARG A 244 -18.30 1.70 0.21
N ARG A 245 -19.15 0.85 -0.32
CA ARG A 245 -20.05 1.23 -1.42
C ARG A 245 -20.95 2.36 -0.95
N SER A 246 -21.09 3.38 -1.78
CA SER A 246 -22.05 4.45 -1.47
C SER A 246 -23.46 3.89 -1.56
N SER A 247 -24.28 4.13 -0.54
CA SER A 247 -25.67 3.67 -0.47
C SER A 247 -26.61 4.40 -1.46
N PHE A 248 -26.06 5.15 -2.40
CA PHE A 248 -26.88 5.79 -3.43
C PHE A 248 -27.26 4.75 -4.49
N SER A 249 -28.42 4.07 -4.22
CA SER A 249 -29.22 3.48 -5.27
C SER A 249 -29.74 4.63 -6.13
N PHE A 250 -29.39 4.65 -7.40
CA PHE A 250 -30.10 5.46 -8.40
C PHE A 250 -31.46 4.83 -8.69
#